data_15e9aa6f2b063e3317d6009721f80c1d
#
_entry.id   15e9aa6f2b063e3317d6009721f80c1d
#
_cell.length_a   1.000
_cell.length_b   1.000
_cell.length_c   1.000
_cell.angle_alpha   90.00
_cell.angle_beta   90.00
_cell.angle_gamma   90.00
#
_symmetry.space_group_name_H-M   'P 1'
#
loop_
_entity.id
_entity.type
_entity.pdbx_description
1 polymer ?
#
loop_
_entity_poly.entity_id
_entity_poly.type
_entity_poly.pdbx_seq_one_letter_code
_entity_poly.pdbx_strand_id
1 'polypeptide(L)'
;MKKKFSLILIALLTSIVGKAQTAYFETGFDNGMPDGVTTYDLDGRTPSIDMQKLGFEVGKGWIVADGVDPKDSLNEVAISTSWYKNAGAANDWMVLPAVTVGSNKAVLTFRSMARDKDYSDGFKIYVSDKGCVPDSFKSAPVLTVSKEQASWTQHTVSLSDYAGKIVYIAFVNDSKDKAALYVDDVFVGVPSHVGLQVSLGRTYDGCGDVPVSFKVSAHNEAVKGFTLTFTPDNGTTPFSKTFTAAQSTIASGDTITLDSLCTVNIPRNEHVGWTAKVSSEGDETSLTGKTYAFPWRVVAEETTGTWCKWCVRGIGAMAWMKANHPEGFIGIAVHYNGNPNVPDSMDYSEYIDAIHNDMGNAGYPHASVNRNAEFYGDPADIPETYNYIKNSQTNNVGISTKGVYDATTKKITATTDIYFSEDVDKADYKLAYVVIENNVHRTHAETGVINGYCGYDQINAYAGGANGAMYGFENKPSVINADSIWYQDVARVIAPSYSGIANVLGTSTVKEGDHFTNTYTLDMPTTVLKKENTQIVALLINSYNQIANADCVDIEGTGNTTGINEVNKKKMPVNANIFYNLQGVRTEHPTKGIYICNGRKVIL
;
A
#
# COMPACT_ATOMS: atom_id res chain seq x y z
N MET A 1 31.87 -12.10 1.29
CA MET A 1 31.04 -12.75 0.24
C MET A 1 29.88 -11.80 -0.06
N LYS A 2 29.91 -11.13 -1.20
CA LYS A 2 28.84 -10.18 -1.59
C LYS A 2 27.62 -10.97 -2.06
N LYS A 3 26.55 -11.05 -1.25
CA LYS A 3 25.25 -11.55 -1.69
C LYS A 3 24.59 -10.47 -2.53
N LYS A 4 24.38 -10.75 -3.80
CA LYS A 4 23.53 -9.96 -4.69
C LYS A 4 22.07 -10.20 -4.25
N PHE A 5 21.43 -9.18 -3.67
CA PHE A 5 20.00 -9.18 -3.50
C PHE A 5 19.35 -8.81 -4.83
N SER A 6 18.65 -9.77 -5.44
CA SER A 6 17.72 -9.46 -6.54
C SER A 6 16.50 -8.75 -5.95
N LEU A 7 16.29 -7.53 -6.38
CA LEU A 7 15.06 -6.78 -6.12
C LEU A 7 13.90 -7.50 -6.83
N ILE A 8 13.08 -8.23 -6.11
CA ILE A 8 11.79 -8.69 -6.60
C ILE A 8 10.81 -7.54 -6.33
N LEU A 9 10.52 -6.78 -7.39
CA LEU A 9 9.49 -5.77 -7.41
C LEU A 9 8.13 -6.50 -7.43
N ILE A 10 7.52 -6.72 -6.26
CA ILE A 10 6.13 -7.19 -6.20
C ILE A 10 5.25 -5.98 -6.49
N ALA A 11 4.94 -5.78 -7.77
CA ALA A 11 3.81 -4.95 -8.16
C ALA A 11 2.54 -5.73 -7.79
N LEU A 12 1.67 -5.14 -6.97
CA LEU A 12 0.30 -5.62 -6.82
C LEU A 12 -0.35 -5.48 -8.21
N LEU A 13 -0.41 -6.58 -8.93
CA LEU A 13 -1.13 -6.69 -10.19
C LEU A 13 -2.60 -6.94 -9.82
N THR A 14 -3.39 -5.88 -9.73
CA THR A 14 -4.80 -6.03 -10.02
C THR A 14 -4.89 -6.32 -11.51
N SER A 15 -4.89 -7.58 -11.89
CA SER A 15 -5.14 -8.01 -13.25
C SER A 15 -6.66 -7.92 -13.50
N ILE A 16 -7.12 -6.72 -13.84
CA ILE A 16 -8.44 -6.59 -14.46
C ILE A 16 -8.27 -7.16 -15.87
N VAL A 17 -8.91 -8.28 -16.14
CA VAL A 17 -8.93 -8.92 -17.46
C VAL A 17 -9.56 -7.94 -18.43
N GLY A 18 -8.82 -7.58 -19.48
CA GLY A 18 -9.33 -6.71 -20.53
C GLY A 18 -10.57 -7.34 -21.17
N LYS A 19 -11.67 -6.55 -21.33
CA LYS A 19 -12.91 -7.04 -21.94
C LYS A 19 -12.62 -7.53 -23.35
N ALA A 20 -13.15 -8.71 -23.64
CA ALA A 20 -13.15 -9.28 -24.99
C ALA A 20 -13.88 -8.38 -25.97
N GLN A 21 -13.44 -8.37 -27.23
CA GLN A 21 -14.13 -7.69 -28.31
C GLN A 21 -15.56 -8.22 -28.51
N THR A 22 -15.78 -9.53 -28.28
CA THR A 22 -17.09 -10.16 -28.33
C THR A 22 -17.16 -11.32 -27.36
N ALA A 23 -17.71 -11.09 -26.16
CA ALA A 23 -18.04 -12.14 -25.21
C ALA A 23 -19.38 -12.78 -25.62
N TYR A 24 -19.40 -14.09 -25.69
CA TYR A 24 -20.64 -14.88 -25.87
C TYR A 24 -21.16 -15.35 -24.50
N PHE A 25 -20.23 -15.61 -23.57
CA PHE A 25 -20.48 -15.91 -22.17
C PHE A 25 -19.22 -15.57 -21.36
N GLU A 26 -19.41 -14.99 -20.19
CA GLU A 26 -18.32 -14.75 -19.23
C GLU A 26 -18.82 -14.83 -17.78
N THR A 27 -17.99 -15.34 -16.88
CA THR A 27 -18.26 -15.37 -15.44
C THR A 27 -16.96 -15.53 -14.64
N GLY A 28 -16.82 -14.76 -13.53
CA GLY A 28 -15.88 -14.98 -12.44
C GLY A 28 -16.53 -15.66 -11.23
N PHE A 29 -17.80 -16.06 -11.33
CA PHE A 29 -18.58 -16.63 -10.24
C PHE A 29 -18.83 -15.73 -9.02
N ASP A 30 -18.41 -14.47 -9.01
CA ASP A 30 -18.51 -13.51 -7.90
C ASP A 30 -19.96 -13.25 -7.39
N ASN A 31 -20.96 -13.74 -8.10
CA ASN A 31 -22.37 -13.63 -7.73
C ASN A 31 -23.03 -15.03 -7.68
N GLY A 32 -22.26 -16.04 -7.37
CA GLY A 32 -22.69 -17.42 -7.35
C GLY A 32 -22.74 -18.09 -8.73
N MET A 33 -23.42 -19.23 -8.84
CA MET A 33 -23.55 -19.95 -10.09
C MET A 33 -24.42 -19.16 -11.07
N PRO A 34 -23.90 -18.80 -12.27
CA PRO A 34 -24.63 -17.96 -13.23
C PRO A 34 -25.93 -18.61 -13.72
N ASP A 35 -26.91 -17.76 -14.04
CA ASP A 35 -28.16 -18.19 -14.65
C ASP A 35 -27.92 -18.97 -15.96
N GLY A 36 -28.60 -20.09 -16.11
CA GLY A 36 -28.50 -20.95 -17.29
C GLY A 36 -27.35 -21.96 -17.25
N VAL A 37 -26.40 -21.86 -16.31
CA VAL A 37 -25.46 -22.95 -16.01
C VAL A 37 -26.21 -24.09 -15.34
N THR A 38 -25.99 -25.32 -15.81
CA THR A 38 -26.61 -26.53 -15.24
C THR A 38 -25.54 -27.47 -14.71
N THR A 39 -25.73 -27.98 -13.50
CA THR A 39 -24.82 -28.96 -12.91
C THR A 39 -25.49 -30.33 -12.82
N TYR A 40 -24.69 -31.40 -12.97
CA TYR A 40 -25.14 -32.79 -12.80
C TYR A 40 -24.11 -33.55 -11.95
N ASP A 41 -24.60 -34.25 -10.94
CA ASP A 41 -23.90 -35.29 -10.19
C ASP A 41 -24.43 -36.65 -10.71
N LEU A 42 -23.62 -37.33 -11.51
CA LEU A 42 -24.00 -38.60 -12.11
C LEU A 42 -23.46 -39.81 -11.34
N ASP A 43 -22.64 -39.61 -10.34
CA ASP A 43 -22.12 -40.70 -9.50
C ASP A 43 -22.91 -40.87 -8.18
N GLY A 44 -23.61 -39.83 -7.73
CA GLY A 44 -24.48 -39.84 -6.56
C GLY A 44 -23.75 -40.15 -5.25
N ARG A 45 -22.44 -39.85 -5.18
CA ARG A 45 -21.59 -40.17 -4.03
C ARG A 45 -21.75 -39.15 -2.90
N THR A 46 -21.58 -39.64 -1.68
CA THR A 46 -21.59 -38.77 -0.49
C THR A 46 -20.23 -38.08 -0.36
N PRO A 47 -20.14 -36.74 -0.44
CA PRO A 47 -18.90 -35.99 -0.23
C PRO A 47 -18.28 -36.26 1.14
N SER A 48 -16.95 -36.12 1.25
CA SER A 48 -16.27 -36.21 2.55
C SER A 48 -16.75 -35.11 3.50
N ILE A 49 -16.51 -35.30 4.80
CA ILE A 49 -16.93 -34.32 5.82
C ILE A 49 -16.36 -32.93 5.56
N ASP A 50 -15.11 -32.85 5.03
CA ASP A 50 -14.48 -31.57 4.74
C ASP A 50 -15.11 -30.89 3.51
N MET A 51 -15.56 -31.65 2.53
CA MET A 51 -16.29 -31.13 1.38
C MET A 51 -17.72 -30.71 1.78
N GLN A 52 -18.36 -31.43 2.68
CA GLN A 52 -19.67 -31.01 3.22
C GLN A 52 -19.62 -29.68 3.96
N LYS A 53 -18.51 -29.37 4.66
CA LYS A 53 -18.27 -28.06 5.29
C LYS A 53 -18.19 -26.92 4.28
N LEU A 54 -17.78 -27.20 3.03
CA LEU A 54 -17.76 -26.23 1.92
C LEU A 54 -19.12 -26.09 1.22
N GLY A 55 -20.13 -26.87 1.62
CA GLY A 55 -21.47 -26.80 1.04
C GLY A 55 -21.82 -27.90 0.04
N PHE A 56 -20.96 -28.91 -0.15
CA PHE A 56 -21.28 -30.05 -0.98
C PHE A 56 -22.32 -30.96 -0.31
N GLU A 57 -23.28 -31.41 -1.11
CA GLU A 57 -24.33 -32.39 -0.76
C GLU A 57 -24.41 -33.42 -1.87
N VAL A 58 -25.02 -34.56 -1.60
CA VAL A 58 -25.34 -35.55 -2.65
C VAL A 58 -26.27 -34.92 -3.68
N GLY A 59 -25.95 -35.07 -4.96
CA GLY A 59 -26.66 -34.44 -6.08
C GLY A 59 -26.10 -33.08 -6.51
N LYS A 60 -25.07 -32.59 -5.83
CA LYS A 60 -24.37 -31.35 -6.20
C LYS A 60 -22.96 -31.67 -6.74
N GLY A 61 -22.81 -31.86 -8.04
CA GLY A 61 -21.51 -32.11 -8.67
C GLY A 61 -20.58 -30.89 -8.70
N TRP A 62 -21.17 -29.69 -8.75
CA TRP A 62 -20.46 -28.41 -8.69
C TRP A 62 -21.21 -27.42 -7.79
N ILE A 63 -20.44 -26.65 -7.03
CA ILE A 63 -20.93 -25.56 -6.18
C ILE A 63 -20.08 -24.30 -6.46
N VAL A 64 -20.52 -23.14 -5.96
CA VAL A 64 -19.71 -21.92 -5.87
C VAL A 64 -19.42 -21.64 -4.40
N ALA A 65 -18.21 -21.32 -4.05
CA ALA A 65 -17.81 -20.92 -2.72
C ALA A 65 -16.57 -20.01 -2.75
N ASP A 66 -16.43 -19.20 -1.71
CA ASP A 66 -15.28 -18.33 -1.41
C ASP A 66 -14.24 -19.02 -0.49
N GLY A 67 -13.20 -18.29 -0.12
CA GLY A 67 -12.20 -18.71 0.87
C GLY A 67 -11.27 -19.84 0.43
N VAL A 68 -11.24 -20.18 -0.85
CA VAL A 68 -10.43 -21.29 -1.38
C VAL A 68 -9.03 -20.87 -1.81
N ASP A 69 -8.84 -19.60 -2.17
CA ASP A 69 -7.52 -19.02 -2.43
C ASP A 69 -7.02 -18.26 -1.19
N PRO A 70 -5.93 -18.70 -0.54
CA PRO A 70 -5.38 -17.99 0.62
C PRO A 70 -4.91 -16.55 0.33
N LYS A 71 -4.72 -16.20 -0.96
CA LYS A 71 -4.30 -14.87 -1.39
C LYS A 71 -5.47 -13.95 -1.69
N ASP A 72 -6.64 -14.51 -1.93
CA ASP A 72 -7.88 -13.80 -2.22
C ASP A 72 -9.05 -14.59 -1.62
N SER A 73 -9.29 -14.37 -0.34
CA SER A 73 -10.29 -15.12 0.43
C SER A 73 -11.73 -14.73 0.12
N LEU A 74 -11.96 -13.65 -0.62
CA LEU A 74 -13.30 -13.19 -1.00
C LEU A 74 -13.68 -13.61 -2.43
N ASN A 75 -12.73 -14.13 -3.21
CA ASN A 75 -12.99 -14.61 -4.56
C ASN A 75 -13.85 -15.87 -4.53
N GLU A 76 -15.04 -15.79 -5.12
CA GLU A 76 -15.93 -16.94 -5.32
C GLU A 76 -15.53 -17.71 -6.58
N VAL A 77 -15.46 -19.03 -6.50
CA VAL A 77 -15.06 -19.89 -7.61
C VAL A 77 -15.97 -21.10 -7.74
N ALA A 78 -16.10 -21.65 -8.94
CA ALA A 78 -16.76 -22.94 -9.12
C ALA A 78 -15.88 -24.09 -8.65
N ILE A 79 -16.44 -25.01 -7.85
CA ILE A 79 -15.72 -26.11 -7.22
C ILE A 79 -16.41 -27.43 -7.58
N SER A 80 -15.61 -28.45 -7.95
CA SER A 80 -16.01 -29.87 -7.96
C SER A 80 -15.04 -30.70 -7.14
N THR A 81 -15.50 -31.87 -6.64
CA THR A 81 -14.67 -32.72 -5.78
C THR A 81 -14.76 -34.18 -6.21
N SER A 82 -13.65 -34.91 -6.05
CA SER A 82 -13.63 -36.38 -6.10
C SER A 82 -13.29 -37.01 -4.75
N TRP A 83 -13.35 -36.20 -3.68
CA TRP A 83 -13.11 -36.67 -2.31
C TRP A 83 -14.41 -37.03 -1.60
N TYR A 84 -14.74 -38.33 -1.65
CA TYR A 84 -15.97 -38.88 -1.10
C TYR A 84 -15.72 -39.65 0.19
N LYS A 85 -16.80 -39.88 0.96
CA LYS A 85 -16.78 -40.73 2.17
C LYS A 85 -16.27 -42.14 1.87
N ASN A 86 -16.65 -42.68 0.71
CA ASN A 86 -16.15 -43.94 0.17
C ASN A 86 -15.46 -43.66 -1.17
N ALA A 87 -14.19 -43.95 -1.28
CA ALA A 87 -13.40 -43.70 -2.47
C ALA A 87 -14.09 -44.20 -3.75
N GLY A 88 -14.11 -43.36 -4.78
CA GLY A 88 -14.72 -43.67 -6.07
C GLY A 88 -14.41 -42.58 -7.08
N ALA A 89 -14.72 -42.83 -8.36
CA ALA A 89 -14.57 -41.83 -9.39
C ALA A 89 -15.74 -40.83 -9.31
N ALA A 90 -15.45 -39.55 -9.51
CA ALA A 90 -16.43 -38.51 -9.78
C ALA A 90 -17.04 -38.70 -11.18
N ASN A 91 -18.19 -38.14 -11.39
CA ASN A 91 -18.82 -37.97 -12.70
C ASN A 91 -19.70 -36.72 -12.63
N ASP A 92 -19.02 -35.58 -12.43
CA ASP A 92 -19.62 -34.30 -12.10
C ASP A 92 -19.50 -33.34 -13.28
N TRP A 93 -20.63 -32.84 -13.73
CA TRP A 93 -20.73 -31.99 -14.93
C TRP A 93 -21.19 -30.59 -14.56
N MET A 94 -20.52 -29.58 -15.10
CA MET A 94 -20.99 -28.19 -15.16
C MET A 94 -21.11 -27.80 -16.62
N VAL A 95 -22.34 -27.54 -17.08
CA VAL A 95 -22.65 -27.21 -18.46
C VAL A 95 -23.02 -25.75 -18.58
N LEU A 96 -22.27 -25.00 -19.37
CA LEU A 96 -22.54 -23.60 -19.66
C LEU A 96 -23.82 -23.41 -20.48
N PRO A 97 -24.46 -22.23 -20.43
CA PRO A 97 -25.58 -21.90 -21.30
C PRO A 97 -25.24 -22.07 -22.77
N ALA A 98 -26.25 -22.17 -23.63
CA ALA A 98 -26.08 -22.19 -25.07
C ALA A 98 -25.36 -20.93 -25.56
N VAL A 99 -24.28 -21.09 -26.33
CA VAL A 99 -23.55 -19.98 -26.94
C VAL A 99 -23.55 -20.13 -28.47
N THR A 100 -23.80 -19.03 -29.19
CA THR A 100 -23.63 -18.99 -30.63
C THR A 100 -22.19 -18.60 -30.96
N VAL A 101 -21.41 -19.51 -31.53
CA VAL A 101 -20.02 -19.25 -31.91
C VAL A 101 -19.99 -18.42 -33.21
N GLY A 102 -19.94 -17.09 -33.06
CA GLY A 102 -20.04 -16.14 -34.17
C GLY A 102 -18.78 -16.01 -35.02
N SER A 103 -17.65 -16.59 -34.60
CA SER A 103 -16.36 -16.43 -35.29
C SER A 103 -15.51 -17.71 -35.20
N ASN A 104 -14.70 -17.95 -36.22
CA ASN A 104 -13.67 -18.99 -36.20
C ASN A 104 -12.45 -18.64 -35.33
N LYS A 105 -12.37 -17.41 -34.83
CA LYS A 105 -11.39 -16.97 -33.82
C LYS A 105 -11.90 -17.16 -32.40
N ALA A 106 -13.10 -17.69 -32.18
CA ALA A 106 -13.67 -17.88 -30.85
C ALA A 106 -12.88 -18.93 -30.06
N VAL A 107 -12.74 -18.67 -28.80
CA VAL A 107 -12.11 -19.56 -27.80
C VAL A 107 -12.96 -19.69 -26.55
N LEU A 108 -12.73 -20.76 -25.81
CA LEU A 108 -13.00 -20.83 -24.39
C LEU A 108 -11.68 -20.56 -23.66
N THR A 109 -11.65 -19.61 -22.74
CA THR A 109 -10.55 -19.47 -21.76
C THR A 109 -11.10 -19.54 -20.34
N PHE A 110 -10.30 -20.06 -19.44
CA PHE A 110 -10.63 -20.14 -18.01
C PHE A 110 -9.36 -20.36 -17.20
N ARG A 111 -9.43 -20.12 -15.89
CA ARG A 111 -8.39 -20.54 -14.95
C ARG A 111 -8.87 -21.76 -14.17
N SER A 112 -7.95 -22.67 -13.85
CA SER A 112 -8.22 -23.76 -12.93
C SER A 112 -7.07 -23.99 -11.96
N MET A 113 -7.37 -24.61 -10.82
CA MET A 113 -6.39 -24.95 -9.79
C MET A 113 -6.86 -26.20 -9.05
N ALA A 114 -5.93 -27.13 -8.76
CA ALA A 114 -6.21 -28.21 -7.84
C ALA A 114 -6.04 -27.73 -6.39
N ARG A 115 -6.93 -28.16 -5.51
CA ARG A 115 -6.88 -27.86 -4.07
C ARG A 115 -5.60 -28.34 -3.41
N ASP A 116 -5.08 -29.50 -3.84
CA ASP A 116 -3.94 -30.16 -3.23
C ASP A 116 -2.99 -30.67 -4.32
N LYS A 117 -1.68 -30.40 -4.17
CA LYS A 117 -0.65 -30.80 -5.15
C LYS A 117 -0.42 -32.31 -5.22
N ASP A 118 -0.67 -33.03 -4.13
CA ASP A 118 -0.45 -34.48 -4.03
C ASP A 118 -1.73 -35.26 -4.36
N TYR A 119 -2.89 -34.63 -4.19
CA TYR A 119 -4.22 -35.15 -4.50
C TYR A 119 -4.92 -34.27 -5.53
N SER A 120 -4.23 -33.98 -6.64
CA SER A 120 -4.76 -33.12 -7.69
C SER A 120 -5.85 -33.78 -8.49
N ASP A 121 -7.03 -33.14 -8.56
CA ASP A 121 -8.05 -33.49 -9.55
C ASP A 121 -7.58 -33.12 -10.95
N GLY A 122 -8.09 -33.85 -11.93
CA GLY A 122 -8.05 -33.49 -13.35
C GLY A 122 -9.44 -33.13 -13.83
N PHE A 123 -9.56 -32.83 -15.11
CA PHE A 123 -10.87 -32.52 -15.72
C PHE A 123 -10.85 -32.74 -17.24
N LYS A 124 -12.05 -32.71 -17.83
CA LYS A 124 -12.25 -32.73 -19.26
C LYS A 124 -13.18 -31.62 -19.69
N ILE A 125 -12.94 -31.05 -20.87
CA ILE A 125 -13.85 -30.12 -21.53
C ILE A 125 -14.48 -30.81 -22.72
N TYR A 126 -15.79 -30.75 -22.79
CA TYR A 126 -16.58 -31.27 -23.94
C TYR A 126 -17.35 -30.13 -24.58
N VAL A 127 -17.60 -30.26 -25.88
CA VAL A 127 -18.45 -29.34 -26.65
C VAL A 127 -19.50 -30.16 -27.41
N SER A 128 -20.76 -29.74 -27.31
CA SER A 128 -21.89 -30.38 -27.99
C SER A 128 -22.71 -29.36 -28.76
N ASP A 129 -23.07 -29.69 -30.02
CA ASP A 129 -24.05 -28.96 -30.81
C ASP A 129 -25.43 -29.66 -30.80
N LYS A 130 -25.67 -30.62 -29.88
CA LYS A 130 -26.88 -31.44 -29.78
C LYS A 130 -27.75 -31.15 -28.55
N GLY A 131 -27.21 -30.53 -27.51
CA GLY A 131 -27.94 -30.23 -26.32
C GLY A 131 -27.06 -30.11 -25.07
N CYS A 132 -27.70 -29.77 -23.94
CA CYS A 132 -27.01 -29.47 -22.67
C CYS A 132 -26.95 -30.65 -21.68
N VAL A 133 -27.66 -31.75 -21.96
CA VAL A 133 -27.64 -32.92 -21.04
C VAL A 133 -26.39 -33.78 -21.31
N PRO A 134 -25.81 -34.44 -20.29
CA PRO A 134 -24.58 -35.22 -20.45
C PRO A 134 -24.59 -36.20 -21.61
N ASP A 135 -25.72 -36.82 -21.89
CA ASP A 135 -25.93 -37.74 -23.05
C ASP A 135 -25.77 -37.06 -24.41
N SER A 136 -25.80 -35.75 -24.50
CA SER A 136 -25.60 -35.00 -25.73
C SER A 136 -24.13 -34.80 -26.12
N PHE A 137 -23.19 -35.05 -25.22
CA PHE A 137 -21.75 -34.89 -25.40
C PHE A 137 -21.11 -36.22 -25.86
N LYS A 138 -21.36 -36.61 -27.09
CA LYS A 138 -20.88 -37.89 -27.66
C LYS A 138 -19.50 -37.83 -28.32
N SER A 139 -18.97 -36.62 -28.55
CA SER A 139 -17.64 -36.41 -29.13
C SER A 139 -16.56 -36.64 -28.08
N ALA A 140 -15.32 -36.87 -28.53
CA ALA A 140 -14.16 -36.86 -27.63
C ALA A 140 -14.03 -35.49 -26.95
N PRO A 141 -13.44 -35.42 -25.73
CA PRO A 141 -13.18 -34.14 -25.07
C PRO A 141 -12.24 -33.29 -25.92
N VAL A 142 -12.49 -31.99 -25.99
CA VAL A 142 -11.63 -31.03 -26.67
C VAL A 142 -10.40 -30.63 -25.85
N LEU A 143 -10.46 -30.87 -24.55
CA LEU A 143 -9.34 -30.73 -23.61
C LEU A 143 -9.42 -31.84 -22.55
N THR A 144 -8.27 -32.41 -22.20
CA THR A 144 -8.13 -33.33 -21.07
C THR A 144 -6.92 -32.94 -20.25
N VAL A 145 -7.14 -32.64 -18.97
CA VAL A 145 -6.10 -32.41 -17.97
C VAL A 145 -6.21 -33.51 -16.93
N SER A 146 -5.25 -34.44 -16.92
CA SER A 146 -5.30 -35.61 -16.02
C SER A 146 -4.89 -35.29 -14.58
N LYS A 147 -4.16 -34.21 -14.37
CA LYS A 147 -3.70 -33.71 -13.09
C LYS A 147 -3.47 -32.20 -13.18
N GLU A 148 -4.32 -31.42 -12.50
CA GLU A 148 -4.20 -29.96 -12.50
C GLU A 148 -3.11 -29.49 -11.51
N GLN A 149 -2.56 -28.30 -11.76
CA GLN A 149 -1.59 -27.67 -10.88
C GLN A 149 -2.27 -27.14 -9.60
N ALA A 150 -1.53 -27.11 -8.47
CA ALA A 150 -1.99 -26.48 -7.23
C ALA A 150 -1.71 -24.95 -7.21
N SER A 151 -1.76 -24.34 -8.38
CA SER A 151 -1.68 -22.89 -8.61
C SER A 151 -2.54 -22.57 -9.81
N TRP A 152 -3.14 -21.38 -9.82
CA TRP A 152 -3.99 -20.94 -10.92
C TRP A 152 -3.27 -21.05 -12.26
N THR A 153 -3.82 -21.86 -13.16
CA THR A 153 -3.33 -22.14 -14.50
C THR A 153 -4.39 -21.73 -15.52
N GLN A 154 -4.00 -20.92 -16.49
CA GLN A 154 -4.89 -20.52 -17.58
C GLN A 154 -4.93 -21.58 -18.68
N HIS A 155 -6.12 -21.93 -19.13
CA HIS A 155 -6.36 -22.83 -20.24
C HIS A 155 -7.05 -22.10 -21.39
N THR A 156 -6.77 -22.51 -22.63
CA THR A 156 -7.40 -21.97 -23.84
C THR A 156 -7.77 -23.13 -24.77
N VAL A 157 -9.03 -23.15 -25.20
CA VAL A 157 -9.57 -24.14 -26.14
C VAL A 157 -10.12 -23.41 -27.36
N SER A 158 -9.64 -23.76 -28.57
CA SER A 158 -10.20 -23.21 -29.81
C SER A 158 -11.61 -23.74 -30.07
N LEU A 159 -12.51 -22.85 -30.42
CA LEU A 159 -13.88 -23.19 -30.86
C LEU A 159 -14.07 -23.01 -32.38
N SER A 160 -12.98 -22.91 -33.13
CA SER A 160 -13.01 -22.68 -34.60
C SER A 160 -13.87 -23.66 -35.37
N ASP A 161 -13.89 -24.95 -34.97
CA ASP A 161 -14.66 -26.01 -35.64
C ASP A 161 -16.18 -25.90 -35.42
N TYR A 162 -16.56 -25.02 -34.48
CA TYR A 162 -17.94 -24.75 -34.13
C TYR A 162 -18.45 -23.41 -34.66
N ALA A 163 -17.67 -22.68 -35.48
CA ALA A 163 -18.07 -21.40 -36.03
C ALA A 163 -19.42 -21.50 -36.76
N GLY A 164 -20.34 -20.58 -36.46
CA GLY A 164 -21.71 -20.55 -36.99
C GLY A 164 -22.70 -21.50 -36.29
N LYS A 165 -22.25 -22.26 -35.27
CA LYS A 165 -23.12 -23.21 -34.55
C LYS A 165 -23.52 -22.65 -33.18
N ILE A 166 -24.64 -23.15 -32.69
CA ILE A 166 -25.01 -23.06 -31.25
C ILE A 166 -24.40 -24.27 -30.56
N VAL A 167 -23.63 -24.03 -29.47
CA VAL A 167 -22.98 -25.10 -28.74
C VAL A 167 -23.23 -24.96 -27.24
N TYR A 168 -23.06 -26.07 -26.54
CA TYR A 168 -22.97 -26.19 -25.10
C TYR A 168 -21.57 -26.67 -24.75
N ILE A 169 -20.98 -26.12 -23.68
CA ILE A 169 -19.63 -26.47 -23.21
C ILE A 169 -19.77 -27.07 -21.83
N ALA A 170 -19.16 -28.21 -21.58
CA ALA A 170 -19.21 -28.89 -20.30
C ALA A 170 -17.79 -29.01 -19.68
N PHE A 171 -17.69 -28.64 -18.42
CA PHE A 171 -16.59 -28.97 -17.54
C PHE A 171 -16.93 -30.24 -16.80
N VAL A 172 -16.07 -31.24 -16.86
CA VAL A 172 -16.34 -32.56 -16.27
C VAL A 172 -15.20 -32.97 -15.35
N ASN A 173 -15.48 -33.13 -14.08
CA ASN A 173 -14.58 -33.78 -13.14
C ASN A 173 -14.88 -35.30 -13.15
N ASP A 174 -13.93 -36.10 -13.60
CA ASP A 174 -13.99 -37.57 -13.58
C ASP A 174 -12.83 -38.19 -12.76
N SER A 175 -12.25 -37.41 -11.88
CA SER A 175 -11.13 -37.81 -11.01
C SER A 175 -11.57 -38.87 -10.00
N LYS A 176 -10.61 -39.57 -9.44
CA LYS A 176 -10.89 -40.62 -8.47
C LYS A 176 -10.01 -40.42 -7.23
N ASP A 177 -10.68 -40.26 -6.08
CA ASP A 177 -10.02 -40.22 -4.77
C ASP A 177 -8.91 -39.17 -4.71
N LYS A 178 -9.27 -37.96 -5.13
CA LYS A 178 -8.45 -36.75 -5.09
C LYS A 178 -9.06 -35.75 -4.10
N ALA A 179 -8.73 -34.45 -4.22
CA ALA A 179 -9.26 -33.44 -3.32
C ALA A 179 -10.42 -32.64 -3.95
N ALA A 180 -10.11 -31.52 -4.60
CA ALA A 180 -11.07 -30.72 -5.32
C ALA A 180 -10.41 -29.96 -6.46
N LEU A 181 -11.21 -29.62 -7.48
CA LEU A 181 -10.88 -28.79 -8.61
C LEU A 181 -11.59 -27.44 -8.46
N TYR A 182 -10.87 -26.36 -8.68
CA TYR A 182 -11.37 -25.00 -8.76
C TYR A 182 -11.34 -24.49 -10.17
N VAL A 183 -12.39 -23.78 -10.59
CA VAL A 183 -12.51 -23.15 -11.92
C VAL A 183 -12.99 -21.72 -11.76
N ASP A 184 -12.36 -20.78 -12.47
CA ASP A 184 -12.65 -19.35 -12.41
C ASP A 184 -12.37 -18.66 -13.74
N ASP A 185 -12.79 -17.38 -13.89
CA ASP A 185 -12.55 -16.53 -15.06
C ASP A 185 -12.95 -17.21 -16.38
N VAL A 186 -14.11 -17.83 -16.43
CA VAL A 186 -14.60 -18.51 -17.63
C VAL A 186 -15.05 -17.46 -18.64
N PHE A 187 -14.45 -17.50 -19.83
CA PHE A 187 -14.78 -16.66 -20.96
C PHE A 187 -14.97 -17.52 -22.22
N VAL A 188 -16.06 -17.28 -22.94
CA VAL A 188 -16.33 -17.84 -24.26
C VAL A 188 -16.57 -16.70 -25.22
N GLY A 189 -15.73 -16.56 -26.27
CA GLY A 189 -15.86 -15.43 -27.19
C GLY A 189 -14.64 -15.25 -28.07
N VAL A 190 -14.54 -14.08 -28.69
CA VAL A 190 -13.35 -13.68 -29.46
C VAL A 190 -12.53 -12.74 -28.53
N PRO A 191 -11.38 -13.20 -28.01
CA PRO A 191 -10.55 -12.36 -27.18
C PRO A 191 -9.91 -11.24 -27.99
N SER A 192 -9.69 -10.09 -27.34
CA SER A 192 -8.90 -9.02 -27.95
C SER A 192 -7.49 -9.52 -28.26
N HIS A 193 -6.97 -9.18 -29.45
CA HIS A 193 -5.58 -9.50 -29.80
C HIS A 193 -4.58 -8.54 -29.12
N VAL A 194 -5.05 -7.43 -28.56
CA VAL A 194 -4.22 -6.47 -27.82
C VAL A 194 -4.60 -6.44 -26.34
N GLY A 195 -3.63 -6.73 -25.48
CA GLY A 195 -3.77 -6.69 -24.03
C GLY A 195 -3.18 -5.41 -23.43
N LEU A 196 -3.70 -5.00 -22.26
CA LEU A 196 -3.25 -3.82 -21.53
C LEU A 196 -3.09 -4.14 -20.05
N GLN A 197 -1.99 -3.66 -19.47
CA GLN A 197 -1.82 -3.54 -18.04
C GLN A 197 -1.36 -2.11 -17.71
N VAL A 198 -1.81 -1.59 -16.58
CA VAL A 198 -1.47 -0.26 -16.10
C VAL A 198 -0.81 -0.40 -14.74
N SER A 199 0.28 0.31 -14.54
CA SER A 199 0.92 0.45 -13.23
C SER A 199 1.17 1.93 -12.94
N LEU A 200 0.75 2.36 -11.75
CA LEU A 200 1.02 3.70 -11.27
C LEU A 200 2.21 3.63 -10.30
N GLY A 201 3.13 4.58 -10.45
CA GLY A 201 4.28 4.72 -9.54
C GLY A 201 3.80 5.02 -8.13
N ARG A 202 4.56 4.58 -7.13
CA ARG A 202 4.30 4.96 -5.75
C ARG A 202 4.80 6.38 -5.50
N THR A 203 3.98 7.17 -4.83
CA THR A 203 4.42 8.41 -4.22
C THR A 203 4.63 8.16 -2.74
N TYR A 204 5.87 8.05 -2.30
CA TYR A 204 6.18 7.88 -0.87
C TYR A 204 5.72 9.07 -0.03
N ASP A 205 5.64 10.24 -0.65
CA ASP A 205 5.19 11.50 -0.04
C ASP A 205 3.70 11.78 -0.26
N GLY A 206 2.98 10.82 -0.88
CA GLY A 206 1.55 10.64 -0.83
C GLY A 206 0.69 11.57 -1.66
N CYS A 207 1.24 12.48 -2.47
CA CYS A 207 0.43 13.33 -3.35
C CYS A 207 1.29 13.91 -4.48
N GLY A 208 0.63 14.47 -5.50
CA GLY A 208 1.29 15.13 -6.63
C GLY A 208 1.29 14.29 -7.90
N ASP A 209 2.28 14.51 -8.76
CA ASP A 209 2.37 13.89 -10.07
C ASP A 209 2.92 12.45 -9.97
N VAL A 210 2.06 11.48 -10.20
CA VAL A 210 2.38 10.05 -10.18
C VAL A 210 2.67 9.58 -11.59
N PRO A 211 3.81 8.95 -11.87
CA PRO A 211 4.10 8.39 -13.18
C PRO A 211 3.21 7.18 -13.47
N VAL A 212 2.69 7.11 -14.70
CA VAL A 212 1.87 6.01 -15.20
C VAL A 212 2.65 5.24 -16.25
N SER A 213 2.80 3.94 -16.02
CA SER A 213 3.46 3.00 -16.91
C SER A 213 2.45 2.00 -17.46
N PHE A 214 2.71 1.50 -18.68
CA PHE A 214 1.82 0.59 -19.37
C PHE A 214 2.59 -0.64 -19.86
N LYS A 215 1.92 -1.79 -19.85
CA LYS A 215 2.36 -2.94 -20.62
C LYS A 215 1.31 -3.24 -21.68
N VAL A 216 1.76 -3.34 -22.92
CA VAL A 216 0.91 -3.72 -24.06
C VAL A 216 1.38 -5.08 -24.56
N SER A 217 0.46 -6.03 -24.64
CA SER A 217 0.73 -7.39 -25.11
C SER A 217 -0.02 -7.73 -26.38
N ALA A 218 0.56 -8.62 -27.18
CA ALA A 218 -0.05 -9.18 -28.38
C ALA A 218 -0.49 -10.62 -28.08
N HIS A 219 -1.77 -10.93 -28.30
CA HIS A 219 -2.36 -12.24 -28.08
C HIS A 219 -2.78 -12.84 -29.42
N ASN A 220 -2.42 -14.10 -29.69
CA ASN A 220 -2.79 -14.88 -30.89
C ASN A 220 -2.29 -14.34 -32.21
N GLU A 221 -2.17 -13.04 -32.42
CA GLU A 221 -1.64 -12.39 -33.61
C GLU A 221 -0.78 -11.17 -33.23
N ALA A 222 0.06 -10.69 -34.17
CA ALA A 222 0.93 -9.55 -33.91
C ALA A 222 0.13 -8.24 -33.86
N VAL A 223 0.45 -7.35 -32.92
CA VAL A 223 -0.08 -5.99 -32.86
C VAL A 223 0.80 -5.06 -33.68
N LYS A 224 0.27 -4.52 -34.79
CA LYS A 224 0.99 -3.66 -35.75
C LYS A 224 0.64 -2.19 -35.53
N GLY A 225 1.24 -1.59 -34.54
CA GLY A 225 0.90 -0.25 -34.05
C GLY A 225 -0.37 -0.25 -33.19
N PHE A 226 -0.50 0.77 -32.35
CA PHE A 226 -1.65 0.91 -31.45
C PHE A 226 -1.78 2.36 -30.96
N THR A 227 -2.99 2.71 -30.52
CA THR A 227 -3.24 3.96 -29.79
C THR A 227 -3.50 3.66 -28.33
N LEU A 228 -2.78 4.33 -27.44
CA LEU A 228 -2.92 4.24 -26.00
C LEU A 228 -3.52 5.54 -25.46
N THR A 229 -4.56 5.43 -24.61
CA THR A 229 -5.15 6.56 -23.91
C THR A 229 -5.21 6.31 -22.42
N PHE A 230 -5.09 7.37 -21.61
CA PHE A 230 -5.28 7.34 -20.18
C PHE A 230 -6.09 8.57 -19.78
N THR A 231 -7.26 8.36 -19.17
CA THR A 231 -8.23 9.39 -18.85
C THR A 231 -8.50 9.40 -17.36
N PRO A 232 -7.93 10.35 -16.59
CA PRO A 232 -8.30 10.59 -15.20
C PRO A 232 -9.69 11.22 -15.09
N ASP A 233 -10.42 10.95 -14.01
CA ASP A 233 -11.76 11.50 -13.74
C ASP A 233 -11.74 12.86 -13.02
N ASN A 234 -10.56 13.34 -12.61
CA ASN A 234 -10.37 14.59 -11.88
C ASN A 234 -10.30 15.85 -12.76
N GLY A 235 -10.68 15.77 -14.03
CA GLY A 235 -10.64 16.87 -14.99
C GLY A 235 -9.24 17.17 -15.57
N THR A 236 -8.23 16.39 -15.23
CA THR A 236 -6.92 16.47 -15.89
C THR A 236 -7.05 16.07 -17.36
N THR A 237 -6.33 16.77 -18.23
CA THR A 237 -6.35 16.48 -19.68
C THR A 237 -5.98 15.03 -19.95
N PRO A 238 -6.81 14.26 -20.69
CA PRO A 238 -6.48 12.91 -21.06
C PRO A 238 -5.17 12.82 -21.86
N PHE A 239 -4.39 11.80 -21.52
CA PHE A 239 -3.22 11.44 -22.32
C PHE A 239 -3.65 10.57 -23.50
N SER A 240 -3.09 10.82 -24.69
CA SER A 240 -3.26 9.97 -25.86
C SER A 240 -1.98 9.92 -26.68
N LYS A 241 -1.57 8.72 -27.08
CA LYS A 241 -0.40 8.52 -27.94
C LYS A 241 -0.59 7.37 -28.90
N THR A 242 -0.37 7.62 -30.18
CA THR A 242 -0.38 6.60 -31.23
C THR A 242 1.05 6.17 -31.56
N PHE A 243 1.25 4.86 -31.60
CA PHE A 243 2.46 4.19 -32.08
C PHE A 243 2.12 3.56 -33.43
N THR A 244 2.77 4.01 -34.48
CA THR A 244 2.59 3.41 -35.83
C THR A 244 3.26 2.04 -35.90
N ALA A 245 2.89 1.21 -36.87
CA ALA A 245 3.50 -0.10 -37.10
C ALA A 245 5.04 -0.02 -37.27
N ALA A 246 5.56 1.06 -37.84
CA ALA A 246 7.00 1.29 -37.99
C ALA A 246 7.67 1.62 -36.64
N GLN A 247 6.94 2.19 -35.68
CA GLN A 247 7.45 2.56 -34.35
C GLN A 247 7.30 1.43 -33.33
N SER A 248 6.25 0.61 -33.45
CA SER A 248 6.00 -0.50 -32.56
C SER A 248 5.20 -1.59 -33.26
N THR A 249 5.83 -2.75 -33.40
CA THR A 249 5.18 -4.01 -33.76
C THR A 249 5.50 -5.01 -32.65
N ILE A 250 4.46 -5.58 -32.03
CA ILE A 250 4.58 -6.55 -30.94
C ILE A 250 4.26 -7.92 -31.57
N ALA A 251 5.19 -8.86 -31.52
CA ALA A 251 4.95 -10.20 -32.04
C ALA A 251 3.91 -10.95 -31.17
N SER A 252 3.20 -11.89 -31.77
CA SER A 252 2.22 -12.70 -31.03
C SER A 252 2.89 -13.40 -29.82
N GLY A 253 2.29 -13.24 -28.65
CA GLY A 253 2.80 -13.75 -27.38
C GLY A 253 3.77 -12.81 -26.65
N ASP A 254 4.22 -11.72 -27.29
CA ASP A 254 5.14 -10.77 -26.69
C ASP A 254 4.41 -9.63 -25.94
N THR A 255 5.15 -8.97 -25.08
CA THR A 255 4.71 -7.78 -24.32
C THR A 255 5.80 -6.72 -24.33
N ILE A 256 5.41 -5.47 -24.52
CA ILE A 256 6.30 -4.32 -24.38
C ILE A 256 5.93 -3.52 -23.13
N THR A 257 6.93 -2.91 -22.48
CA THR A 257 6.75 -2.01 -21.35
C THR A 257 7.01 -0.57 -21.78
N LEU A 258 6.15 0.34 -21.37
CA LEU A 258 6.22 1.76 -21.64
C LEU A 258 6.26 2.49 -20.30
N ASP A 259 7.47 2.72 -19.80
CA ASP A 259 7.68 3.28 -18.47
C ASP A 259 7.43 4.78 -18.43
N SER A 260 6.71 5.23 -17.38
CA SER A 260 6.47 6.66 -17.08
C SER A 260 6.01 7.47 -18.28
N LEU A 261 5.09 6.91 -19.08
CA LEU A 261 4.67 7.48 -20.36
C LEU A 261 3.85 8.78 -20.18
N CYS A 262 3.11 8.88 -19.09
CA CYS A 262 2.41 10.08 -18.65
C CYS A 262 2.40 10.17 -17.13
N THR A 263 1.80 11.23 -16.60
CA THR A 263 1.60 11.44 -15.16
C THR A 263 0.14 11.75 -14.87
N VAL A 264 -0.30 11.38 -13.68
CA VAL A 264 -1.58 11.80 -13.12
C VAL A 264 -1.34 12.52 -11.79
N ASN A 265 -1.97 13.68 -11.60
CA ASN A 265 -1.89 14.41 -10.34
C ASN A 265 -2.97 13.88 -9.38
N ILE A 266 -2.54 13.39 -8.21
CA ILE A 266 -3.45 12.89 -7.18
C ILE A 266 -3.36 13.84 -5.99
N PRO A 267 -4.46 14.53 -5.60
CA PRO A 267 -4.47 15.39 -4.43
C PRO A 267 -4.25 14.60 -3.14
N ARG A 268 -3.70 15.28 -2.13
CA ARG A 268 -3.40 14.67 -0.82
C ARG A 268 -4.67 14.15 -0.15
N ASN A 269 -4.64 12.92 0.35
CA ASN A 269 -5.75 12.20 0.99
C ASN A 269 -7.00 12.06 0.09
N GLU A 270 -6.80 12.09 -1.21
CA GLU A 270 -7.85 11.88 -2.19
C GLU A 270 -7.54 10.67 -3.07
N HIS A 271 -8.45 10.36 -3.96
CA HIS A 271 -8.26 9.37 -5.01
C HIS A 271 -8.56 9.98 -6.37
N VAL A 272 -8.03 9.34 -7.40
CA VAL A 272 -8.37 9.63 -8.78
C VAL A 272 -8.77 8.31 -9.44
N GLY A 273 -10.00 8.25 -9.94
CA GLY A 273 -10.45 7.21 -10.84
C GLY A 273 -9.84 7.43 -12.23
N TRP A 274 -9.61 6.37 -12.95
CA TRP A 274 -9.04 6.47 -14.29
C TRP A 274 -9.54 5.36 -15.21
N THR A 275 -9.54 5.66 -16.51
CA THR A 275 -9.76 4.71 -17.59
C THR A 275 -8.53 4.70 -18.51
N ALA A 276 -7.98 3.54 -18.75
CA ALA A 276 -6.91 3.34 -19.73
C ALA A 276 -7.42 2.45 -20.86
N LYS A 277 -7.06 2.80 -22.11
CA LYS A 277 -7.46 2.04 -23.30
C LYS A 277 -6.28 1.84 -24.23
N VAL A 278 -6.21 0.69 -24.84
CA VAL A 278 -5.36 0.42 -26.00
C VAL A 278 -6.21 -0.06 -27.14
N SER A 279 -6.01 0.51 -28.33
CA SER A 279 -6.71 0.09 -29.55
C SER A 279 -5.73 -0.19 -30.69
N SER A 280 -5.97 -1.26 -31.44
CA SER A 280 -5.17 -1.66 -32.58
C SER A 280 -6.05 -2.38 -33.61
N GLU A 281 -5.98 -1.95 -34.89
CA GLU A 281 -6.67 -2.59 -36.05
C GLU A 281 -8.18 -2.84 -35.84
N GLY A 282 -8.85 -1.96 -35.06
CA GLY A 282 -10.28 -2.05 -34.77
C GLY A 282 -10.62 -2.84 -33.51
N ASP A 283 -9.63 -3.39 -32.83
CA ASP A 283 -9.75 -4.06 -31.53
C ASP A 283 -9.38 -3.13 -30.40
N GLU A 284 -10.00 -3.27 -29.24
CA GLU A 284 -9.78 -2.39 -28.07
C GLU A 284 -9.79 -3.20 -26.78
N THR A 285 -8.87 -2.86 -25.88
CA THR A 285 -8.89 -3.29 -24.48
C THR A 285 -8.97 -2.07 -23.59
N SER A 286 -9.89 -2.08 -22.62
CA SER A 286 -10.14 -1.00 -21.68
C SER A 286 -10.02 -1.51 -20.24
N LEU A 287 -9.33 -0.73 -19.40
CA LEU A 287 -9.22 -0.96 -17.97
C LEU A 287 -9.69 0.29 -17.22
N THR A 288 -10.30 0.08 -16.07
CA THR A 288 -10.64 1.14 -15.12
C THR A 288 -9.97 0.85 -13.78
N GLY A 289 -9.69 1.87 -13.01
CA GLY A 289 -9.15 1.71 -11.68
C GLY A 289 -9.24 2.99 -10.87
N LYS A 290 -8.86 2.89 -9.61
CA LYS A 290 -8.69 4.02 -8.72
C LYS A 290 -7.28 4.02 -8.15
N THR A 291 -6.77 5.19 -7.83
CA THR A 291 -5.48 5.36 -7.17
C THR A 291 -5.61 6.37 -6.07
N TYR A 292 -5.13 6.02 -4.89
CA TYR A 292 -5.17 6.83 -3.67
C TYR A 292 -3.79 7.44 -3.41
N ALA A 293 -3.79 8.66 -2.87
CA ALA A 293 -2.58 9.36 -2.44
C ALA A 293 -2.64 9.61 -0.93
N PHE A 294 -2.28 8.60 -0.15
CA PHE A 294 -2.18 8.72 1.29
C PHE A 294 -0.73 8.94 1.70
N PRO A 295 -0.38 10.14 2.24
CA PRO A 295 0.92 10.35 2.85
C PRO A 295 1.17 9.26 3.90
N TRP A 296 2.31 8.60 3.80
CA TRP A 296 2.68 7.57 4.75
C TRP A 296 3.95 7.97 5.48
N ARG A 297 3.83 8.15 6.79
CA ARG A 297 4.93 8.57 7.65
C ARG A 297 5.39 7.42 8.54
N VAL A 298 6.68 7.22 8.56
CA VAL A 298 7.34 6.32 9.51
C VAL A 298 7.64 7.11 10.77
N VAL A 299 7.22 6.61 11.92
CA VAL A 299 7.39 7.25 13.21
C VAL A 299 8.51 6.57 14.00
N ALA A 300 9.44 7.34 14.54
CA ALA A 300 10.42 6.85 15.50
C ALA A 300 10.18 7.50 16.87
N GLU A 301 9.86 6.69 17.88
CA GLU A 301 9.78 7.08 19.29
C GLU A 301 11.12 6.70 19.93
N GLU A 302 11.98 7.70 20.19
CA GLU A 302 13.30 7.50 20.78
C GLU A 302 13.28 7.70 22.29
N THR A 303 13.75 6.71 23.04
CA THR A 303 14.05 6.86 24.48
C THR A 303 15.45 7.43 24.65
N THR A 304 15.57 8.62 25.24
CA THR A 304 16.79 9.42 25.25
C THR A 304 17.02 10.13 26.60
N GLY A 305 18.11 10.86 26.72
CA GLY A 305 18.40 11.69 27.87
C GLY A 305 19.71 12.48 27.73
N THR A 306 19.74 13.69 28.30
CA THR A 306 20.91 14.59 28.27
C THR A 306 22.13 13.99 28.93
N TRP A 307 21.94 13.20 30.00
CA TRP A 307 22.97 12.47 30.74
C TRP A 307 23.56 11.28 30.00
N CYS A 308 22.82 10.78 28.98
CA CYS A 308 23.21 9.60 28.23
C CYS A 308 24.23 9.98 27.16
N LYS A 309 25.47 9.56 27.35
CA LYS A 309 26.57 9.92 26.43
C LYS A 309 26.43 9.37 25.00
N TRP A 310 25.64 8.28 24.80
CA TRP A 310 25.42 7.64 23.51
C TRP A 310 24.19 8.21 22.79
N CYS A 311 23.34 8.98 23.48
CA CYS A 311 22.07 9.47 22.95
C CYS A 311 22.21 10.49 21.81
N VAL A 312 23.39 11.06 21.62
CA VAL A 312 23.70 11.88 20.43
C VAL A 312 23.50 11.14 19.10
N ARG A 313 23.45 9.79 19.13
CA ARG A 313 23.12 8.97 17.95
C ARG A 313 21.70 9.24 17.46
N GLY A 314 20.74 9.24 18.36
CA GLY A 314 19.34 9.52 18.05
C GLY A 314 19.12 10.96 17.62
N ILE A 315 19.72 11.92 18.35
CA ILE A 315 19.67 13.34 17.98
C ILE A 315 20.17 13.52 16.53
N GLY A 316 21.30 12.87 16.19
CA GLY A 316 21.87 12.94 14.85
C GLY A 316 21.03 12.25 13.79
N ALA A 317 20.58 11.01 14.05
CA ALA A 317 19.80 10.22 13.12
C ALA A 317 18.43 10.87 12.82
N MET A 318 17.70 11.31 13.85
CA MET A 318 16.40 11.97 13.66
C MET A 318 16.54 13.30 12.93
N ALA A 319 17.58 14.09 13.24
CA ALA A 319 17.86 15.33 12.53
C ALA A 319 18.18 15.07 11.04
N TRP A 320 18.96 14.03 10.76
CA TRP A 320 19.27 13.60 9.41
C TRP A 320 18.01 13.13 8.66
N MET A 321 17.17 12.33 9.31
CA MET A 321 15.90 11.85 8.75
C MET A 321 14.97 13.03 8.41
N LYS A 322 14.80 13.97 9.31
CA LYS A 322 13.96 15.16 9.11
C LYS A 322 14.47 16.03 7.94
N ALA A 323 15.77 16.13 7.78
CA ALA A 323 16.39 16.88 6.68
C ALA A 323 16.25 16.19 5.30
N ASN A 324 16.30 14.86 5.26
CA ASN A 324 16.29 14.08 4.02
C ASN A 324 14.91 13.49 3.66
N HIS A 325 14.03 13.32 4.65
CA HIS A 325 12.68 12.74 4.49
C HIS A 325 11.59 13.54 5.23
N PRO A 326 11.51 14.89 5.03
CA PRO A 326 10.64 15.77 5.83
C PRO A 326 9.15 15.39 5.77
N GLU A 327 8.72 14.85 4.63
CA GLU A 327 7.32 14.45 4.43
C GLU A 327 7.03 12.99 4.81
N GLY A 328 8.06 12.17 4.93
CA GLY A 328 7.94 10.73 5.14
C GLY A 328 8.30 10.24 6.54
N PHE A 329 8.82 11.12 7.42
CA PHE A 329 9.34 10.76 8.73
C PHE A 329 8.82 11.68 9.84
N ILE A 330 8.52 11.11 11.00
CA ILE A 330 8.19 11.83 12.23
C ILE A 330 9.08 11.29 13.35
N GLY A 331 9.84 12.17 14.00
CA GLY A 331 10.59 11.87 15.22
C GLY A 331 9.82 12.28 16.48
N ILE A 332 9.95 11.50 17.54
CA ILE A 332 9.45 11.80 18.89
C ILE A 332 10.56 11.45 19.87
N ALA A 333 11.20 12.47 20.46
CA ALA A 333 12.27 12.30 21.45
C ALA A 333 11.65 12.29 22.86
N VAL A 334 11.68 11.13 23.51
CA VAL A 334 11.13 10.95 24.85
C VAL A 334 12.28 10.92 25.84
N HIS A 335 12.42 12.00 26.61
CA HIS A 335 13.51 12.21 27.56
C HIS A 335 13.25 11.56 28.92
N TYR A 336 14.31 11.09 29.54
CA TYR A 336 14.31 10.48 30.87
C TYR A 336 15.37 11.08 31.76
N ASN A 337 14.99 11.43 32.99
CA ASN A 337 15.91 11.94 34.01
C ASN A 337 16.54 10.78 34.84
N GLY A 338 17.36 9.96 34.17
CA GLY A 338 17.92 8.73 34.73
C GLY A 338 19.19 8.90 35.56
N ASN A 339 19.76 10.10 35.66
CA ASN A 339 20.99 10.35 36.43
C ASN A 339 20.88 11.59 37.30
N PRO A 340 20.84 11.44 38.65
CA PRO A 340 20.67 12.58 39.55
C PRO A 340 21.85 13.56 39.53
N ASN A 341 23.02 13.15 39.04
CA ASN A 341 24.21 14.03 38.95
C ASN A 341 24.27 14.84 37.65
N VAL A 342 23.53 14.40 36.62
CA VAL A 342 23.40 15.09 35.30
C VAL A 342 21.91 15.10 34.97
N PRO A 343 21.19 16.15 35.43
CA PRO A 343 19.74 16.18 35.29
C PRO A 343 19.31 16.32 33.82
N ASP A 344 18.11 15.83 33.54
CA ASP A 344 17.39 16.09 32.27
C ASP A 344 16.10 16.86 32.59
N SER A 345 16.02 18.11 32.15
CA SER A 345 14.85 18.97 32.41
C SER A 345 13.70 18.77 31.42
N MET A 346 13.87 17.85 30.46
CA MET A 346 12.88 17.50 29.44
C MET A 346 12.18 16.18 29.78
N ASP A 347 12.40 15.62 30.94
CA ASP A 347 11.90 14.35 31.44
C ASP A 347 10.40 14.16 31.20
N TYR A 348 10.05 12.96 30.64
CA TYR A 348 8.70 12.48 30.53
C TYR A 348 8.66 10.97 30.82
N SER A 349 8.93 10.63 32.08
CA SER A 349 9.09 9.25 32.56
C SER A 349 7.89 8.36 32.27
N GLU A 350 6.64 8.88 32.35
CA GLU A 350 5.42 8.11 32.10
C GLU A 350 5.38 7.57 30.64
N TYR A 351 5.87 8.36 29.70
CA TYR A 351 5.93 7.91 28.31
C TYR A 351 7.04 6.87 28.12
N ILE A 352 8.19 7.07 28.74
CA ILE A 352 9.28 6.08 28.77
C ILE A 352 8.80 4.75 29.33
N ASP A 353 8.10 4.77 30.48
CA ASP A 353 7.57 3.56 31.10
C ASP A 353 6.57 2.84 30.17
N ALA A 354 5.76 3.58 29.44
CA ALA A 354 4.83 3.00 28.47
C ALA A 354 5.57 2.32 27.31
N ILE A 355 6.62 2.94 26.76
CA ILE A 355 7.46 2.33 25.72
C ILE A 355 8.15 1.06 26.26
N HIS A 356 8.73 1.12 27.45
CA HIS A 356 9.41 -0.03 28.06
C HIS A 356 8.46 -1.19 28.39
N ASN A 357 7.22 -0.89 28.76
CA ASN A 357 6.20 -1.92 29.01
C ASN A 357 5.75 -2.62 27.72
N ASP A 358 5.74 -1.92 26.60
CA ASP A 358 5.33 -2.46 25.29
C ASP A 358 6.49 -3.15 24.57
N MET A 359 7.65 -2.50 24.49
CA MET A 359 8.82 -2.93 23.71
C MET A 359 9.91 -3.62 24.53
N GLY A 360 9.86 -3.55 25.86
CA GLY A 360 10.93 -3.98 26.76
C GLY A 360 11.94 -2.87 27.05
N ASN A 361 12.64 -2.98 28.18
CA ASN A 361 13.67 -2.03 28.57
C ASN A 361 15.03 -2.50 28.04
N ALA A 362 15.53 -1.85 27.00
CA ALA A 362 16.82 -2.15 26.37
C ALA A 362 17.92 -1.12 26.71
N GLY A 363 17.61 -0.13 27.56
CA GLY A 363 18.52 0.96 27.94
C GLY A 363 18.38 2.20 27.06
N TYR A 364 19.45 3.01 26.99
CA TYR A 364 19.46 4.31 26.31
C TYR A 364 20.72 4.47 25.44
N PRO A 365 20.61 5.05 24.21
CA PRO A 365 19.34 5.33 23.52
C PRO A 365 18.76 4.07 22.88
N HIS A 366 17.43 4.04 22.73
CA HIS A 366 16.73 3.09 21.87
C HIS A 366 15.62 3.80 21.10
N ALA A 367 15.28 3.31 19.92
CA ALA A 367 14.16 3.80 19.14
C ALA A 367 13.20 2.67 18.78
N SER A 368 11.91 2.91 18.99
CA SER A 368 10.83 2.08 18.46
C SER A 368 10.35 2.70 17.16
N VAL A 369 10.48 1.97 16.03
CA VAL A 369 9.99 2.45 14.73
C VAL A 369 8.63 1.83 14.46
N ASN A 370 7.61 2.67 14.30
CA ASN A 370 6.20 2.31 14.13
C ASN A 370 5.65 1.37 15.22
N ARG A 371 6.24 1.36 16.42
CA ARG A 371 5.91 0.41 17.51
C ARG A 371 5.97 -1.05 17.05
N ASN A 372 6.91 -1.36 16.17
CA ASN A 372 7.15 -2.73 15.76
C ASN A 372 8.37 -3.28 16.50
N ALA A 373 8.17 -4.39 17.25
CA ALA A 373 9.21 -5.01 18.05
C ALA A 373 10.45 -5.46 17.23
N GLU A 374 10.27 -5.76 15.95
CA GLU A 374 11.37 -6.09 15.02
C GLU A 374 12.26 -4.88 14.71
N PHE A 375 11.73 -3.66 14.91
CA PHE A 375 12.40 -2.39 14.64
C PHE A 375 12.66 -1.59 15.93
N TYR A 376 12.84 -2.29 17.04
CA TYR A 376 13.23 -1.70 18.30
C TYR A 376 14.73 -1.89 18.52
N GLY A 377 15.50 -0.83 18.39
CA GLY A 377 16.96 -0.94 18.38
C GLY A 377 17.71 0.39 18.53
N ASP A 378 18.95 0.39 18.04
CA ASP A 378 19.79 1.58 18.04
C ASP A 378 19.20 2.67 17.13
N PRO A 379 19.01 3.92 17.60
CA PRO A 379 18.50 4.99 16.75
C PRO A 379 19.38 5.30 15.53
N ALA A 380 20.65 4.91 15.53
CA ALA A 380 21.50 5.05 14.35
C ALA A 380 21.00 4.23 13.15
N ASP A 381 20.20 3.18 13.39
CA ASP A 381 19.65 2.30 12.36
C ASP A 381 18.31 2.81 11.78
N ILE A 382 17.77 3.93 12.30
CA ILE A 382 16.50 4.51 11.80
C ILE A 382 16.50 4.72 10.28
N PRO A 383 17.55 5.26 9.63
CA PRO A 383 17.56 5.45 8.18
C PRO A 383 17.45 4.15 7.38
N GLU A 384 18.11 3.08 7.83
CA GLU A 384 18.04 1.76 7.20
C GLU A 384 16.65 1.14 7.39
N THR A 385 16.12 1.19 8.60
CA THR A 385 14.77 0.72 8.94
C THR A 385 13.70 1.49 8.14
N TYR A 386 13.81 2.79 8.03
CA TYR A 386 12.92 3.61 7.21
C TYR A 386 12.91 3.14 5.74
N ASN A 387 14.09 2.96 5.15
CA ASN A 387 14.21 2.50 3.77
C ASN A 387 13.64 1.09 3.61
N TYR A 388 13.86 0.20 4.58
CA TYR A 388 13.28 -1.14 4.57
C TYR A 388 11.74 -1.07 4.57
N ILE A 389 11.14 -0.34 5.51
CA ILE A 389 9.68 -0.16 5.61
C ILE A 389 9.11 0.39 4.30
N LYS A 390 9.67 1.50 3.81
CA LYS A 390 9.19 2.15 2.58
C LYS A 390 9.29 1.27 1.33
N ASN A 391 10.24 0.36 1.28
CA ASN A 391 10.44 -0.53 0.13
C ASN A 391 9.69 -1.87 0.22
N SER A 392 9.41 -2.36 1.43
CA SER A 392 8.86 -3.70 1.65
C SER A 392 7.41 -3.74 2.09
N GLN A 393 6.85 -2.61 2.56
CA GLN A 393 5.48 -2.53 3.07
C GLN A 393 4.62 -1.61 2.21
N THR A 394 3.30 -1.75 2.34
CA THR A 394 2.30 -0.89 1.70
C THR A 394 1.50 -0.15 2.76
N ASN A 395 0.94 1.00 2.40
CA ASN A 395 0.05 1.77 3.23
C ASN A 395 -1.30 1.92 2.53
N ASN A 396 -2.36 1.49 3.19
CA ASN A 396 -3.75 1.51 2.72
C ASN A 396 -4.64 2.45 3.55
N VAL A 397 -4.06 3.15 4.53
CA VAL A 397 -4.79 4.06 5.39
C VAL A 397 -4.18 5.46 5.40
N GLY A 398 -5.00 6.46 5.07
CA GLY A 398 -4.65 7.87 5.12
C GLY A 398 -4.99 8.49 6.47
N ILE A 399 -4.25 9.51 6.86
CA ILE A 399 -4.53 10.32 8.04
C ILE A 399 -4.22 11.79 7.77
N SER A 400 -5.09 12.68 8.23
CA SER A 400 -4.88 14.13 8.17
C SER A 400 -5.36 14.76 9.47
N THR A 401 -4.55 15.62 10.06
CA THR A 401 -4.84 16.21 11.36
C THR A 401 -4.77 17.74 11.27
N LYS A 402 -5.63 18.39 12.05
CA LYS A 402 -5.58 19.81 12.34
C LYS A 402 -5.56 20.02 13.85
N GLY A 403 -4.59 20.78 14.35
CA GLY A 403 -4.48 21.16 15.77
C GLY A 403 -4.77 22.66 15.95
N VAL A 404 -5.65 23.02 16.88
CA VAL A 404 -5.98 24.42 17.20
C VAL A 404 -5.88 24.66 18.69
N TYR A 405 -5.09 25.65 19.09
CA TYR A 405 -4.97 26.11 20.49
C TYR A 405 -5.91 27.27 20.77
N ASP A 406 -6.69 27.14 21.83
CA ASP A 406 -7.50 28.22 22.39
C ASP A 406 -6.78 28.84 23.58
N ALA A 407 -6.35 30.08 23.45
CA ALA A 407 -5.63 30.81 24.49
C ALA A 407 -6.49 31.11 25.74
N THR A 408 -7.82 31.11 25.62
CA THR A 408 -8.75 31.35 26.73
C THR A 408 -8.87 30.13 27.61
N THR A 409 -9.09 28.97 27.02
CA THR A 409 -9.25 27.69 27.72
C THR A 409 -7.93 26.98 27.98
N LYS A 410 -6.85 27.40 27.31
CA LYS A 410 -5.52 26.78 27.28
C LYS A 410 -5.54 25.34 26.78
N LYS A 411 -6.49 25.01 25.92
CA LYS A 411 -6.67 23.67 25.36
C LYS A 411 -6.28 23.64 23.89
N ILE A 412 -5.82 22.46 23.47
CA ILE A 412 -5.57 22.09 22.08
C ILE A 412 -6.72 21.20 21.64
N THR A 413 -7.39 21.55 20.54
CA THR A 413 -8.36 20.67 19.88
C THR A 413 -7.71 20.09 18.63
N ALA A 414 -7.58 18.77 18.58
CA ALA A 414 -7.12 18.02 17.41
C ALA A 414 -8.34 17.45 16.69
N THR A 415 -8.45 17.72 15.39
CA THR A 415 -9.43 17.08 14.50
C THR A 415 -8.66 16.24 13.51
N THR A 416 -8.96 14.94 13.47
CA THR A 416 -8.23 13.96 12.65
C THR A 416 -9.19 13.23 11.75
N ASP A 417 -8.90 13.25 10.46
CA ASP A 417 -9.58 12.51 9.40
C ASP A 417 -8.78 11.25 9.06
N ILE A 418 -9.47 10.12 8.91
CA ILE A 418 -8.92 8.80 8.57
C ILE A 418 -9.58 8.33 7.28
N TYR A 419 -8.80 7.84 6.32
CA TYR A 419 -9.23 7.44 4.98
C TYR A 419 -8.76 6.03 4.66
N PHE A 420 -9.57 5.24 3.94
CA PHE A 420 -9.25 3.88 3.56
C PHE A 420 -9.22 3.71 2.03
N SER A 421 -8.23 2.98 1.51
CA SER A 421 -8.11 2.65 0.09
C SER A 421 -8.48 1.21 -0.24
N GLU A 422 -8.89 0.44 0.76
CA GLU A 422 -9.32 -0.96 0.61
C GLU A 422 -10.28 -1.37 1.72
N ASP A 423 -10.96 -2.47 1.53
CA ASP A 423 -11.83 -3.09 2.54
C ASP A 423 -11.01 -3.67 3.70
N VAL A 424 -11.48 -3.48 4.93
CA VAL A 424 -10.87 -4.07 6.14
C VAL A 424 -11.96 -4.66 7.04
N ASP A 425 -11.97 -5.98 7.21
CA ASP A 425 -13.01 -6.71 7.95
C ASP A 425 -12.88 -6.66 9.47
N LYS A 426 -11.69 -6.31 9.99
CA LYS A 426 -11.41 -6.18 11.43
C LYS A 426 -10.68 -4.88 11.70
N ALA A 427 -11.36 -3.78 11.41
CA ALA A 427 -10.85 -2.43 11.54
C ALA A 427 -10.86 -1.97 13.00
N ASP A 428 -9.91 -2.45 13.80
CA ASP A 428 -9.68 -2.01 15.19
C ASP A 428 -8.53 -1.00 15.21
N TYR A 429 -8.89 0.27 14.96
CA TYR A 429 -7.93 1.38 15.02
C TYR A 429 -8.15 2.25 16.25
N LYS A 430 -7.05 2.82 16.75
CA LYS A 430 -7.00 3.73 17.90
C LYS A 430 -6.25 5.00 17.49
N LEU A 431 -6.52 6.12 18.17
CA LEU A 431 -5.80 7.38 18.00
C LEU A 431 -5.11 7.80 19.31
N ALA A 432 -3.82 8.08 19.23
CA ALA A 432 -3.10 8.79 20.29
C ALA A 432 -2.53 10.10 19.72
N TYR A 433 -2.43 11.11 20.60
CA TYR A 433 -1.92 12.42 20.25
C TYR A 433 -0.69 12.76 21.07
N VAL A 434 0.40 13.14 20.41
CA VAL A 434 1.63 13.59 21.07
C VAL A 434 1.85 15.06 20.78
N VAL A 435 1.98 15.88 21.81
CA VAL A 435 2.49 17.25 21.62
C VAL A 435 4.01 17.18 21.70
N ILE A 436 4.67 17.57 20.63
CA ILE A 436 6.12 17.72 20.58
C ILE A 436 6.50 19.20 20.53
N GLU A 437 7.66 19.54 21.07
CA GLU A 437 8.24 20.88 21.01
C GLU A 437 9.59 20.85 20.31
N ASN A 438 9.76 21.72 19.33
CA ASN A 438 10.98 21.91 18.60
C ASN A 438 11.79 23.10 19.15
N ASN A 439 13.08 23.15 18.83
CA ASN A 439 14.00 24.22 19.27
C ASN A 439 13.97 24.43 20.80
N VAL A 440 13.84 23.35 21.55
CA VAL A 440 13.91 23.39 23.00
C VAL A 440 15.32 23.77 23.42
N HIS A 441 15.43 24.89 24.11
CA HIS A 441 16.72 25.47 24.49
C HIS A 441 16.58 26.32 25.75
N ARG A 442 17.53 26.16 26.66
CA ARG A 442 17.75 27.05 27.79
C ARG A 442 19.23 27.13 28.09
N THR A 443 19.68 28.31 28.52
CA THR A 443 21.08 28.55 28.88
C THR A 443 21.36 28.17 30.35
N HIS A 444 22.63 28.04 30.69
CA HIS A 444 23.08 27.90 32.07
C HIS A 444 22.58 29.04 32.97
N ALA A 445 22.52 30.26 32.44
CA ALA A 445 22.02 31.43 33.17
C ALA A 445 20.53 31.34 33.54
N GLU A 446 19.73 30.62 32.72
CA GLU A 446 18.28 30.49 32.89
C GLU A 446 17.89 29.32 33.80
N THR A 447 18.74 28.31 33.96
CA THR A 447 18.38 27.04 34.62
C THR A 447 19.16 26.76 35.90
N GLY A 448 20.31 27.37 36.08
CA GLY A 448 21.24 26.97 37.13
C GLY A 448 21.94 25.65 36.85
N VAL A 449 22.84 25.25 37.73
CA VAL A 449 23.72 24.07 37.59
C VAL A 449 23.67 23.18 38.81
N ILE A 450 23.63 21.86 38.59
CA ILE A 450 23.77 20.81 39.59
C ILE A 450 25.02 20.00 39.23
N ASN A 451 25.97 19.89 40.16
CA ASN A 451 27.25 19.20 39.96
C ASN A 451 28.04 19.65 38.72
N GLY A 452 27.87 20.91 38.30
CA GLY A 452 28.52 21.46 37.10
C GLY A 452 27.73 21.27 35.80
N TYR A 453 26.54 20.65 35.84
CA TYR A 453 25.67 20.43 34.67
C TYR A 453 24.33 21.15 34.88
N CYS A 454 23.77 21.66 33.79
CA CYS A 454 22.37 22.05 33.74
C CYS A 454 21.55 20.98 33.03
N GLY A 455 20.22 20.99 33.22
CA GLY A 455 19.31 19.97 32.64
C GLY A 455 19.16 20.00 31.12
N TYR A 456 19.99 20.75 30.42
CA TYR A 456 20.04 20.87 28.95
C TYR A 456 21.45 20.64 28.38
N ASP A 457 22.45 20.30 29.21
CA ASP A 457 23.79 19.92 28.76
C ASP A 457 23.76 18.48 28.21
N GLN A 458 24.24 18.25 27.01
CA GLN A 458 24.30 16.91 26.43
C GLN A 458 25.68 16.28 26.60
N ILE A 459 25.73 15.13 27.24
CA ILE A 459 26.96 14.31 27.29
C ILE A 459 27.18 13.63 25.97
N ASN A 460 28.44 13.62 25.48
CA ASN A 460 28.79 13.15 24.13
C ASN A 460 29.97 12.18 24.17
N ALA A 461 29.70 10.89 23.91
CA ALA A 461 30.72 9.85 23.80
C ALA A 461 31.58 9.91 22.54
N TYR A 462 31.16 10.66 21.54
CA TYR A 462 31.84 10.73 20.24
C TYR A 462 32.87 11.86 20.15
N ALA A 463 32.99 12.69 21.17
CA ALA A 463 33.90 13.82 21.21
C ALA A 463 35.33 13.41 20.80
N GLY A 464 35.94 14.18 19.89
CA GLY A 464 37.28 13.91 19.38
C GLY A 464 37.39 12.70 18.44
N GLY A 465 36.26 12.11 18.00
CA GLY A 465 36.24 11.03 17.02
C GLY A 465 36.65 9.65 17.55
N ALA A 466 36.83 9.47 18.85
CA ALA A 466 37.28 8.21 19.45
C ALA A 466 36.33 7.02 19.17
N ASN A 467 35.04 7.28 18.93
CA ASN A 467 34.02 6.28 18.62
C ASN A 467 33.53 6.38 17.16
N GLY A 468 34.30 7.01 16.28
CA GLY A 468 33.96 7.19 14.87
C GLY A 468 33.14 8.46 14.59
N ALA A 469 32.71 8.61 13.35
CA ALA A 469 31.84 9.70 12.90
C ALA A 469 30.39 9.43 13.36
N MET A 470 29.71 10.48 13.84
CA MET A 470 28.32 10.42 14.30
C MET A 470 27.61 11.75 14.03
N TYR A 471 27.16 11.96 12.79
CA TYR A 471 26.38 13.12 12.35
C TYR A 471 27.01 14.48 12.78
N GLY A 472 28.35 14.55 12.89
CA GLY A 472 29.08 15.76 13.30
C GLY A 472 29.31 15.89 14.80
N PHE A 473 28.78 14.99 15.65
CA PHE A 473 29.02 15.00 17.09
C PHE A 473 30.46 14.65 17.47
N GLU A 474 31.20 13.96 16.59
CA GLU A 474 32.65 13.74 16.74
C GLU A 474 33.47 15.03 16.78
N ASN A 475 32.93 16.12 16.23
CA ASN A 475 33.54 17.44 16.22
C ASN A 475 33.09 18.35 17.37
N LYS A 476 32.23 17.84 18.27
CA LYS A 476 31.70 18.55 19.45
C LYS A 476 32.42 18.10 20.73
N PRO A 477 32.43 18.92 21.77
CA PRO A 477 33.04 18.55 23.08
C PRO A 477 32.31 17.37 23.72
N SER A 478 32.99 16.75 24.74
CA SER A 478 32.42 15.64 25.52
C SER A 478 31.21 16.04 26.39
N VAL A 479 31.10 17.32 26.72
CA VAL A 479 29.91 17.96 27.27
C VAL A 479 29.55 19.10 26.30
N ILE A 480 28.43 18.96 25.61
CA ILE A 480 27.89 20.01 24.79
C ILE A 480 27.05 20.92 25.68
N ASN A 481 27.58 22.13 25.91
CA ASN A 481 26.94 23.09 26.77
C ASN A 481 25.56 23.49 26.26
N ALA A 482 24.61 23.63 27.15
CA ALA A 482 23.23 24.03 26.87
C ALA A 482 23.12 25.28 25.99
N ASP A 483 24.04 26.24 26.17
CA ASP A 483 24.08 27.48 25.38
C ASP A 483 24.33 27.24 23.87
N SER A 484 24.71 26.01 23.49
CA SER A 484 25.09 25.65 22.10
C SER A 484 24.31 24.46 21.49
N ILE A 485 23.25 24.00 22.16
CA ILE A 485 22.41 22.90 21.69
C ILE A 485 20.92 23.27 21.71
N TRP A 486 20.19 22.81 20.70
CA TRP A 486 18.74 22.93 20.56
C TRP A 486 18.17 21.55 20.29
N TYR A 487 17.25 21.09 21.17
CA TYR A 487 16.60 19.79 21.01
C TYR A 487 15.36 19.92 20.13
N GLN A 488 15.13 18.91 19.31
CA GLN A 488 14.02 18.82 18.39
C GLN A 488 13.10 17.66 18.80
N ASP A 489 11.84 17.74 18.40
CA ASP A 489 10.86 16.65 18.53
C ASP A 489 10.64 16.19 19.99
N VAL A 490 10.88 17.05 20.98
CA VAL A 490 10.79 16.73 22.41
C VAL A 490 9.34 16.48 22.80
N ALA A 491 9.02 15.27 23.22
CA ALA A 491 7.69 14.90 23.69
C ALA A 491 7.31 15.66 24.96
N ARG A 492 6.12 16.29 24.98
CA ARG A 492 5.60 17.05 26.12
C ARG A 492 4.39 16.41 26.77
N VAL A 493 3.58 15.70 26.01
CA VAL A 493 2.46 14.89 26.47
C VAL A 493 2.09 13.86 25.42
N ILE A 494 1.65 12.69 25.87
CA ILE A 494 0.87 11.74 25.04
C ILE A 494 -0.53 11.61 25.61
N ALA A 495 -1.56 11.74 24.80
CA ALA A 495 -2.95 11.80 25.23
C ALA A 495 -3.87 10.92 24.34
N PRO A 496 -4.90 10.28 24.92
CA PRO A 496 -5.16 10.19 26.37
C PRO A 496 -4.15 9.25 27.08
N SER A 497 -3.48 8.38 26.33
CA SER A 497 -2.49 7.42 26.79
C SER A 497 -1.66 6.89 25.61
N TYR A 498 -0.62 6.12 25.90
CA TYR A 498 0.18 5.41 24.89
C TYR A 498 -0.68 4.50 23.98
N SER A 499 -1.66 3.80 24.54
CA SER A 499 -2.56 2.91 23.78
C SER A 499 -3.62 3.65 22.96
N GLY A 500 -3.83 4.95 23.18
CA GLY A 500 -4.77 5.77 22.44
C GLY A 500 -6.25 5.58 22.81
N ILE A 501 -7.10 6.25 22.04
CA ILE A 501 -8.57 6.19 22.11
C ILE A 501 -9.04 5.02 21.24
N ALA A 502 -9.79 4.10 21.81
CA ALA A 502 -10.38 2.98 21.10
C ALA A 502 -11.66 3.38 20.33
N ASN A 503 -12.07 2.53 19.39
CA ASN A 503 -13.32 2.65 18.65
C ASN A 503 -13.47 3.97 17.87
N VAL A 504 -12.38 4.47 17.33
CA VAL A 504 -12.36 5.77 16.60
C VAL A 504 -13.10 5.72 15.26
N LEU A 505 -13.40 4.54 14.74
CA LEU A 505 -14.18 4.36 13.52
C LEU A 505 -15.68 4.17 13.82
N GLY A 506 -16.06 3.76 15.04
CA GLY A 506 -17.45 3.43 15.39
C GLY A 506 -17.98 2.17 14.68
N THR A 507 -17.13 1.47 13.94
CA THR A 507 -17.43 0.21 13.23
C THR A 507 -16.22 -0.72 13.30
N SER A 508 -16.46 -2.02 13.13
CA SER A 508 -15.40 -3.03 13.02
C SER A 508 -15.08 -3.42 11.57
N THR A 509 -15.81 -2.88 10.59
CA THR A 509 -15.56 -3.09 9.17
C THR A 509 -15.54 -1.77 8.44
N VAL A 510 -14.67 -1.62 7.46
CA VAL A 510 -14.60 -0.46 6.58
C VAL A 510 -14.56 -0.91 5.13
N LYS A 511 -14.98 -0.05 4.23
CA LYS A 511 -14.95 -0.24 2.79
C LYS A 511 -13.98 0.71 2.13
N GLU A 512 -13.52 0.35 0.93
CA GLU A 512 -12.76 1.26 0.08
C GLU A 512 -13.48 2.59 -0.08
N GLY A 513 -12.76 3.68 0.22
CA GLY A 513 -13.28 5.06 0.16
C GLY A 513 -13.96 5.55 1.43
N ASP A 514 -14.08 4.72 2.47
CA ASP A 514 -14.63 5.18 3.75
C ASP A 514 -13.73 6.25 4.39
N HIS A 515 -14.40 7.20 5.05
CA HIS A 515 -13.79 8.35 5.72
C HIS A 515 -14.41 8.56 7.10
N PHE A 516 -13.57 8.77 8.12
CA PHE A 516 -13.97 8.97 9.51
C PHE A 516 -13.29 10.19 10.09
N THR A 517 -14.03 11.02 10.84
CA THR A 517 -13.50 12.20 11.51
C THR A 517 -13.60 12.04 13.02
N ASN A 518 -12.50 12.31 13.72
CA ASN A 518 -12.40 12.27 15.17
C ASN A 518 -11.94 13.61 15.71
N THR A 519 -12.47 14.02 16.86
CA THR A 519 -12.05 15.23 17.56
C THR A 519 -11.66 14.89 18.99
N TYR A 520 -10.49 15.33 19.41
CA TYR A 520 -10.00 15.18 20.77
C TYR A 520 -9.46 16.51 21.32
N THR A 521 -9.70 16.77 22.60
CA THR A 521 -9.25 18.00 23.25
C THR A 521 -8.36 17.65 24.45
N LEU A 522 -7.19 18.27 24.50
CA LEU A 522 -6.20 18.09 25.58
C LEU A 522 -5.72 19.46 26.10
N ASP A 523 -5.16 19.46 27.28
CA ASP A 523 -4.55 20.67 27.83
C ASP A 523 -3.18 20.93 27.20
N MET A 524 -2.83 22.21 26.98
CA MET A 524 -1.46 22.57 26.61
C MET A 524 -0.53 22.22 27.78
N PRO A 525 0.50 21.37 27.58
CA PRO A 525 1.39 20.94 28.65
C PRO A 525 2.11 22.12 29.29
N THR A 526 2.18 22.14 30.62
CA THR A 526 2.88 23.20 31.38
C THR A 526 4.40 23.15 31.20
N THR A 527 4.93 22.04 30.75
CA THR A 527 6.36 21.81 30.44
C THR A 527 6.81 22.44 29.11
N VAL A 528 5.87 22.87 28.27
CA VAL A 528 6.18 23.57 27.03
C VAL A 528 6.84 24.92 27.34
N LEU A 529 8.01 25.15 26.76
CA LEU A 529 8.76 26.40 26.92
C LEU A 529 8.25 27.48 25.95
N LYS A 530 8.01 27.11 24.69
CA LYS A 530 7.57 28.01 23.63
C LYS A 530 6.44 27.37 22.84
N LYS A 531 5.22 27.85 23.05
CA LYS A 531 4.03 27.31 22.37
C LYS A 531 4.13 27.40 20.85
N GLU A 532 4.72 28.47 20.34
CA GLU A 532 4.96 28.70 18.91
C GLU A 532 5.86 27.64 18.25
N ASN A 533 6.57 26.82 19.04
CA ASN A 533 7.42 25.74 18.58
C ASN A 533 6.74 24.36 18.72
N THR A 534 5.46 24.32 19.09
CA THR A 534 4.77 23.05 19.29
C THR A 534 4.07 22.54 18.03
N GLN A 535 4.13 21.23 17.87
CA GLN A 535 3.37 20.48 16.90
C GLN A 535 2.54 19.41 17.58
N ILE A 536 1.45 19.00 16.94
CA ILE A 536 0.68 17.84 17.37
C ILE A 536 0.87 16.70 16.37
N VAL A 537 1.24 15.54 16.89
CA VAL A 537 1.38 14.28 16.16
C VAL A 537 0.16 13.44 16.47
N ALA A 538 -0.61 13.06 15.46
CA ALA A 538 -1.67 12.06 15.58
C ALA A 538 -1.12 10.71 15.13
N LEU A 539 -1.18 9.71 16.00
CA LEU A 539 -0.74 8.34 15.76
C LEU A 539 -1.96 7.45 15.54
N LEU A 540 -2.11 6.90 14.35
CA LEU A 540 -3.13 5.90 14.05
C LEU A 540 -2.55 4.50 14.33
N ILE A 541 -3.09 3.85 15.36
CA ILE A 541 -2.59 2.61 15.92
C ILE A 541 -3.52 1.47 15.50
N ASN A 542 -2.98 0.40 14.94
CA ASN A 542 -3.72 -0.79 14.53
C ASN A 542 -3.97 -1.78 15.69
N SER A 543 -4.65 -2.88 15.41
CA SER A 543 -4.98 -3.94 16.38
C SER A 543 -3.75 -4.64 17.01
N TYR A 544 -2.58 -4.51 16.39
CA TYR A 544 -1.30 -5.04 16.91
C TYR A 544 -0.53 -4.05 17.76
N ASN A 545 -1.14 -2.92 18.15
CA ASN A 545 -0.52 -1.77 18.80
C ASN A 545 0.60 -1.09 17.98
N GLN A 546 0.70 -1.36 16.69
CA GLN A 546 1.67 -0.73 15.80
C GLN A 546 1.08 0.55 15.20
N ILE A 547 1.93 1.52 14.91
CA ILE A 547 1.53 2.74 14.21
C ILE A 547 1.38 2.42 12.71
N ALA A 548 0.13 2.39 12.25
CA ALA A 548 -0.19 2.16 10.85
C ALA A 548 0.16 3.37 9.98
N ASN A 549 -0.14 4.56 10.47
CA ASN A 549 0.22 5.84 9.86
C ASN A 549 0.16 6.96 10.90
N ALA A 550 0.71 8.13 10.59
CA ALA A 550 0.69 9.29 11.46
C ALA A 550 0.62 10.59 10.67
N ASP A 551 0.19 11.67 11.34
CA ASP A 551 0.29 13.03 10.83
C ASP A 551 0.89 13.96 11.88
N CYS A 552 1.69 14.94 11.45
CA CYS A 552 2.33 15.91 12.32
C CYS A 552 2.11 17.31 11.74
N VAL A 553 1.47 18.17 12.52
CA VAL A 553 1.13 19.52 12.09
C VAL A 553 1.43 20.56 13.17
N ASP A 554 1.71 21.79 12.75
CA ASP A 554 1.82 22.93 13.65
C ASP A 554 0.48 23.18 14.35
N ILE A 555 0.52 23.58 15.62
CA ILE A 555 -0.68 23.92 16.37
C ILE A 555 -1.05 25.39 16.07
N GLU A 556 -2.16 25.60 15.35
CA GLU A 556 -2.68 26.94 15.06
C GLU A 556 -3.07 27.70 16.35
N GLY A 557 -2.90 29.02 16.36
CA GLY A 557 -3.27 29.87 17.52
C GLY A 557 -2.23 29.94 18.64
N THR A 558 -1.08 29.27 18.49
CA THR A 558 0.02 29.35 19.46
C THR A 558 0.93 30.56 19.26
N GLY A 559 0.74 31.30 18.17
CA GLY A 559 1.60 32.41 17.73
C GLY A 559 2.68 31.95 16.76
N ASN A 560 2.64 30.68 16.31
CA ASN A 560 3.53 30.16 15.28
C ASN A 560 3.30 30.94 13.98
N THR A 561 4.29 31.74 13.57
CA THR A 561 4.29 32.50 12.30
C THR A 561 5.17 31.81 11.25
N THR A 562 5.72 30.64 11.56
CA THR A 562 6.56 29.87 10.63
C THR A 562 5.75 29.05 9.62
N GLY A 563 4.43 28.96 9.80
CA GLY A 563 3.58 28.53 8.71
C GLY A 563 3.75 29.51 7.55
N ILE A 564 4.40 29.10 6.48
CA ILE A 564 4.05 29.65 5.17
C ILE A 564 2.60 29.23 5.01
N ASN A 565 1.69 30.11 5.51
CA ASN A 565 0.29 30.05 5.09
C ASN A 565 0.34 29.80 3.60
N GLU A 566 -0.39 28.82 3.09
CA GLU A 566 -0.56 28.64 1.66
C GLU A 566 -0.71 30.02 1.07
N VAL A 567 0.38 30.52 0.54
CA VAL A 567 0.31 31.69 -0.33
C VAL A 567 -0.58 31.18 -1.42
N ASN A 568 -1.84 31.67 -1.41
CA ASN A 568 -2.78 31.49 -2.49
C ASN A 568 -1.96 31.33 -3.76
N LYS A 569 -1.90 30.10 -4.29
CA LYS A 569 -1.31 29.84 -5.59
C LYS A 569 -2.22 30.51 -6.61
N LYS A 570 -2.20 31.84 -6.64
CA LYS A 570 -2.49 32.54 -7.89
C LYS A 570 -1.51 31.91 -8.85
N LYS A 571 -2.03 31.13 -9.78
CA LYS A 571 -1.27 30.63 -10.93
C LYS A 571 -0.44 31.77 -11.46
N MET A 572 0.84 31.82 -11.09
CA MET A 572 1.78 32.67 -11.80
C MET A 572 1.92 32.07 -13.21
N PRO A 573 1.91 32.88 -14.25
CA PRO A 573 2.08 32.37 -15.59
C PRO A 573 3.42 31.62 -15.66
N VAL A 574 3.37 30.39 -16.16
CA VAL A 574 4.50 29.51 -16.39
C VAL A 574 5.34 30.11 -17.51
N ASN A 575 6.23 31.08 -17.20
CA ASN A 575 7.30 31.53 -18.11
C ASN A 575 8.18 32.63 -17.50
N ALA A 576 8.74 32.41 -16.30
CA ALA A 576 9.94 33.14 -15.87
C ALA A 576 10.71 32.25 -14.90
N ASN A 577 11.90 31.80 -15.29
CA ASN A 577 12.85 31.19 -14.38
C ASN A 577 13.29 32.25 -13.36
N ILE A 578 12.71 32.23 -12.16
CA ILE A 578 13.08 33.12 -11.06
C ILE A 578 14.14 32.38 -10.24
N PHE A 579 15.35 32.92 -10.19
CA PHE A 579 16.44 32.35 -9.43
C PHE A 579 16.63 33.09 -8.10
N TYR A 580 16.90 32.32 -7.04
CA TYR A 580 17.30 32.84 -5.73
C TYR A 580 18.66 32.29 -5.37
N ASN A 581 19.54 33.13 -4.85
CA ASN A 581 20.83 32.68 -4.32
C ASN A 581 20.60 31.93 -2.97
N LEU A 582 21.68 31.37 -2.41
CA LEU A 582 21.61 30.62 -1.14
C LEU A 582 21.21 31.47 0.08
N GLN A 583 21.24 32.81 -0.04
CA GLN A 583 20.76 33.75 0.97
C GLN A 583 19.27 34.12 0.77
N GLY A 584 18.59 33.51 -0.20
CA GLY A 584 17.19 33.77 -0.51
C GLY A 584 16.95 35.07 -1.29
N VAL A 585 17.98 35.71 -1.80
CA VAL A 585 17.89 36.94 -2.60
C VAL A 585 17.58 36.58 -4.06
N ARG A 586 16.50 37.15 -4.60
CA ARG A 586 16.14 37.00 -6.01
C ARG A 586 17.24 37.62 -6.92
N THR A 587 17.57 36.88 -7.97
CA THR A 587 18.49 37.38 -9.03
C THR A 587 17.84 37.16 -10.41
N GLU A 588 17.91 38.18 -11.23
CA GLU A 588 17.38 38.14 -12.61
C GLU A 588 18.46 37.68 -13.62
N HIS A 589 19.72 37.79 -13.24
CA HIS A 589 20.88 37.40 -14.04
C HIS A 589 21.82 36.49 -13.23
N PRO A 590 21.46 35.18 -13.07
CA PRO A 590 22.31 34.28 -12.32
C PRO A 590 23.63 34.04 -13.07
N THR A 591 24.72 34.17 -12.34
CA THR A 591 26.10 33.82 -12.82
C THR A 591 26.40 32.39 -12.43
N LYS A 592 27.58 31.87 -12.80
CA LYS A 592 28.01 30.52 -12.41
C LYS A 592 27.93 30.34 -10.89
N GLY A 593 27.14 29.37 -10.41
CA GLY A 593 26.91 29.16 -8.98
C GLY A 593 25.72 28.26 -8.69
N ILE A 594 25.38 28.15 -7.40
CA ILE A 594 24.23 27.36 -6.91
C ILE A 594 23.05 28.31 -6.63
N TYR A 595 21.89 27.99 -7.18
CA TYR A 595 20.65 28.76 -7.04
C TYR A 595 19.48 27.86 -6.73
N ILE A 596 18.40 28.45 -6.22
CA ILE A 596 17.09 27.84 -6.15
C ILE A 596 16.23 28.43 -7.27
N CYS A 597 15.76 27.58 -8.18
CA CYS A 597 14.84 27.97 -9.26
C CYS A 597 13.59 27.10 -9.19
N ASN A 598 12.41 27.72 -9.06
CA ASN A 598 11.13 27.02 -8.92
C ASN A 598 11.14 25.96 -7.81
N GLY A 599 11.76 26.29 -6.65
CA GLY A 599 11.86 25.39 -5.51
C GLY A 599 12.91 24.27 -5.63
N ARG A 600 13.70 24.22 -6.72
CA ARG A 600 14.74 23.22 -6.95
C ARG A 600 16.12 23.83 -6.97
N LYS A 601 17.09 23.09 -6.44
CA LYS A 601 18.51 23.46 -6.54
C LYS A 601 18.98 23.33 -7.99
N VAL A 602 19.54 24.41 -8.53
CA VAL A 602 20.10 24.47 -9.88
C VAL A 602 21.56 24.91 -9.77
N ILE A 603 22.43 24.28 -10.51
CA ILE A 603 23.86 24.68 -10.67
C ILE A 603 24.00 25.26 -12.07
N LEU A 604 24.39 26.51 -12.17
CA LEU A 604 24.63 27.22 -13.43
C LEU A 604 26.12 27.37 -13.70
#